data_7701cd1d8ef802f92f2ca57ef4c3d26d
#
_entry.id   7701cd1d8ef802f92f2ca57ef4c3d26d
#
_cell.length_a   1.000
_cell.length_b   1.000
_cell.length_c   1.000
_cell.angle_alpha   90.00
_cell.angle_beta   90.00
_cell.angle_gamma   90.00
#
_symmetry.space_group_name_H-M   'P 1'
#
loop_
_entity.id
_entity.type
_entity.pdbx_description
1 polymer ?
#
loop_
_entity_poly.entity_id
_entity_poly.type
_entity_poly.pdbx_seq_one_letter_code
_entity_poly.pdbx_strand_id
1 'polypeptide(L)'
;MKKRVLSLLMAVMMLVALVVPASATTDTSGTVTVYVTYGMFTEGGIGEQPAYRGGIPTSTNINANFYISDYTISISDVFDCLADTQSAYAKPTTTPSSFKTPNVLDALLVAFWLNGTDITDSNKVVAGWDANPLEGNPGGYINGVYPQYATYGNPYPDTETINGVVYNKYSGSGWNIAYGSNASNIAATGTYSTNVTLTDGMIIVFDFSPYCIYEVQSNNL
;
A
#
# COMPACT_ATOMS: atom_id res chain seq x y z
N MET A 1 -1.87 27.93 -56.50
CA MET A 1 -1.95 28.10 -55.04
C MET A 1 -2.77 27.02 -54.34
N LYS A 2 -3.98 26.64 -54.78
CA LYS A 2 -4.86 25.67 -54.08
C LYS A 2 -4.23 24.28 -53.89
N LYS A 3 -3.44 23.74 -54.83
CA LYS A 3 -2.82 22.41 -54.75
C LYS A 3 -1.69 22.33 -53.71
N ARG A 4 -0.97 23.43 -53.41
CA ARG A 4 0.10 23.46 -52.41
C ARG A 4 -0.43 23.54 -51.00
N VAL A 5 -1.57 24.20 -50.79
CA VAL A 5 -2.24 24.29 -49.49
C VAL A 5 -2.84 22.91 -49.12
N LEU A 6 -3.40 22.18 -50.10
CA LEU A 6 -3.96 20.88 -49.82
C LEU A 6 -2.89 19.83 -49.42
N SER A 7 -1.71 19.88 -50.08
CA SER A 7 -0.60 18.99 -49.74
C SER A 7 0.01 19.29 -48.37
N LEU A 8 0.05 20.57 -47.96
CA LEU A 8 0.50 20.99 -46.63
C LEU A 8 -0.49 20.55 -45.55
N LEU A 9 -1.80 20.65 -45.84
CA LEU A 9 -2.86 20.25 -44.91
C LEU A 9 -2.84 18.69 -44.72
N MET A 10 -2.61 17.92 -45.77
CA MET A 10 -2.44 16.45 -45.67
C MET A 10 -1.16 16.08 -44.89
N ALA A 11 -0.05 16.79 -45.05
CA ALA A 11 1.17 16.53 -44.31
C ALA A 11 1.02 16.84 -42.82
N VAL A 12 0.30 17.91 -42.47
CA VAL A 12 0.00 18.23 -41.07
C VAL A 12 -0.97 17.23 -40.46
N MET A 13 -1.99 16.77 -41.20
CA MET A 13 -2.89 15.72 -40.71
C MET A 13 -2.18 14.37 -40.53
N MET A 14 -1.22 13.99 -41.40
CA MET A 14 -0.40 12.81 -41.17
C MET A 14 0.56 12.94 -40.01
N LEU A 15 1.09 14.13 -39.71
CA LEU A 15 1.93 14.37 -38.54
C LEU A 15 1.12 14.29 -37.24
N VAL A 16 -0.13 14.76 -37.25
CA VAL A 16 -1.02 14.68 -36.08
C VAL A 16 -1.52 13.24 -35.87
N ALA A 17 -1.69 12.45 -36.94
CA ALA A 17 -2.07 11.06 -36.83
C ALA A 17 -0.91 10.14 -36.34
N LEU A 18 0.34 10.61 -36.38
CA LEU A 18 1.51 9.88 -35.86
C LEU A 18 1.82 10.16 -34.38
N VAL A 19 1.15 11.13 -33.78
CA VAL A 19 1.13 11.30 -32.33
C VAL A 19 -0.07 10.52 -31.77
N VAL A 20 -0.14 9.23 -32.06
CA VAL A 20 -0.80 8.30 -31.15
C VAL A 20 0.09 8.35 -29.90
N PRO A 21 -0.41 8.82 -28.75
CA PRO A 21 0.35 8.63 -27.53
C PRO A 21 0.61 7.11 -27.49
N ALA A 22 1.87 6.72 -27.50
CA ALA A 22 2.22 5.34 -27.20
C ALA A 22 1.50 5.09 -25.87
N SER A 23 0.42 4.31 -25.89
CA SER A 23 -0.19 3.82 -24.69
C SER A 23 0.97 3.17 -23.98
N ALA A 24 1.44 3.77 -22.89
CA ALA A 24 2.47 3.14 -22.10
C ALA A 24 1.91 1.76 -21.79
N THR A 25 2.46 0.74 -22.44
CA THR A 25 2.08 -0.64 -22.17
C THR A 25 2.49 -0.84 -20.72
N THR A 26 1.51 -1.05 -19.85
CA THR A 26 1.79 -1.40 -18.47
C THR A 26 2.67 -2.63 -18.52
N ASP A 27 3.89 -2.52 -18.01
CA ASP A 27 4.77 -3.69 -17.90
C ASP A 27 4.16 -4.59 -16.82
N THR A 28 3.57 -5.70 -17.27
CA THR A 28 2.99 -6.73 -16.41
C THR A 28 3.90 -7.94 -16.31
N SER A 29 5.13 -7.84 -16.81
CA SER A 29 6.13 -8.89 -16.67
C SER A 29 6.69 -8.95 -15.24
N GLY A 30 7.18 -10.13 -14.87
CA GLY A 30 7.82 -10.33 -13.57
C GLY A 30 6.90 -10.82 -12.45
N THR A 31 7.47 -10.91 -11.27
CA THR A 31 6.81 -11.45 -10.07
C THR A 31 7.08 -10.59 -8.85
N VAL A 32 6.19 -10.68 -7.88
CA VAL A 32 6.39 -10.10 -6.54
C VAL A 32 6.25 -11.20 -5.48
N THR A 33 6.95 -11.06 -4.37
CA THR A 33 6.84 -12.00 -3.24
C THR A 33 6.18 -11.30 -2.06
N VAL A 34 5.11 -11.87 -1.56
CA VAL A 34 4.30 -11.33 -0.47
C VAL A 34 4.50 -12.15 0.80
N TYR A 35 4.74 -11.45 1.90
CA TYR A 35 4.74 -11.99 3.26
C TYR A 35 3.64 -11.31 4.08
N VAL A 36 2.91 -12.09 4.86
CA VAL A 36 2.03 -11.56 5.90
C VAL A 36 2.56 -12.03 7.25
N THR A 37 2.87 -11.10 8.14
CA THR A 37 3.70 -11.34 9.31
C THR A 37 3.10 -10.73 10.58
N TYR A 38 3.79 -10.94 11.70
CA TYR A 38 3.44 -10.37 12.99
C TYR A 38 4.70 -9.91 13.73
N GLY A 39 4.73 -8.64 14.12
CA GLY A 39 5.80 -8.09 14.94
C GLY A 39 7.09 -7.76 14.20
N MET A 40 7.05 -7.55 12.89
CA MET A 40 8.21 -7.11 12.07
C MET A 40 8.47 -5.60 12.18
N PHE A 41 7.57 -4.84 12.84
CA PHE A 41 7.80 -3.43 13.14
C PHE A 41 8.10 -3.22 14.62
N THR A 42 8.85 -2.16 14.91
CA THR A 42 9.01 -1.65 16.27
C THR A 42 7.72 -0.96 16.72
N GLU A 43 7.49 -0.88 18.02
CA GLU A 43 6.30 -0.19 18.55
C GLU A 43 6.35 1.33 18.33
N GLY A 44 7.52 1.89 18.06
CA GLY A 44 7.74 3.34 18.11
C GLY A 44 8.06 3.80 19.54
N GLY A 45 8.05 5.12 19.77
CA GLY A 45 8.43 5.71 21.05
C GLY A 45 8.37 7.24 21.03
N ILE A 46 9.02 7.90 21.99
CA ILE A 46 9.10 9.36 22.04
C ILE A 46 9.94 9.87 20.86
N GLY A 47 9.28 10.57 19.93
CA GLY A 47 9.94 11.06 18.71
C GLY A 47 10.30 9.97 17.69
N GLU A 48 9.85 8.74 17.93
CA GLU A 48 10.10 7.61 17.04
C GLU A 48 8.77 7.07 16.48
N GLN A 49 8.73 6.83 15.18
CA GLN A 49 7.61 6.14 14.53
C GLN A 49 7.88 4.64 14.49
N PRO A 50 6.84 3.79 14.38
CA PRO A 50 7.03 2.38 14.08
C PRO A 50 7.92 2.21 12.85
N ALA A 51 8.95 1.39 12.97
CA ALA A 51 9.93 1.17 11.91
C ALA A 51 10.11 -0.32 11.62
N TYR A 52 10.31 -0.67 10.36
CA TYR A 52 10.58 -2.04 9.94
C TYR A 52 11.92 -2.54 10.50
N ARG A 53 11.92 -3.73 11.08
CA ARG A 53 13.12 -4.32 11.73
C ARG A 53 14.18 -4.81 10.75
N GLY A 54 13.82 -4.89 9.46
CA GLY A 54 14.71 -5.30 8.37
C GLY A 54 14.70 -6.79 8.07
N GLY A 55 15.26 -7.14 6.93
CA GLY A 55 15.42 -8.51 6.47
C GLY A 55 14.17 -9.17 5.91
N ILE A 56 14.28 -10.42 5.48
CA ILE A 56 13.15 -11.26 5.06
C ILE A 56 12.51 -11.88 6.31
N PRO A 57 11.16 -11.90 6.41
CA PRO A 57 10.49 -12.59 7.50
C PRO A 57 10.87 -14.08 7.58
N THR A 58 10.92 -14.59 8.80
CA THR A 58 11.21 -16.01 9.07
C THR A 58 9.98 -16.72 9.63
N SER A 59 10.00 -18.03 9.70
CA SER A 59 8.91 -18.82 10.27
C SER A 59 8.58 -18.49 11.73
N THR A 60 9.46 -17.81 12.44
CA THR A 60 9.24 -17.41 13.84
C THR A 60 8.44 -16.10 13.97
N ASN A 61 8.39 -15.28 12.92
CA ASN A 61 7.65 -14.03 12.89
C ASN A 61 6.50 -13.99 11.89
N ILE A 62 6.22 -15.12 11.23
CA ILE A 62 5.00 -15.31 10.44
C ILE A 62 3.89 -15.75 11.39
N ASN A 63 2.80 -14.99 11.40
CA ASN A 63 1.63 -15.37 12.17
C ASN A 63 0.94 -16.57 11.50
N ALA A 64 0.85 -17.70 12.21
CA ALA A 64 0.19 -18.91 11.73
C ALA A 64 -1.29 -18.73 11.33
N ASN A 65 -1.94 -17.66 11.78
CA ASN A 65 -3.31 -17.31 11.39
C ASN A 65 -3.41 -16.52 10.07
N PHE A 66 -2.28 -16.09 9.51
CA PHE A 66 -2.22 -15.28 8.29
C PHE A 66 -1.49 -15.94 7.13
N TYR A 67 -1.09 -17.13 7.21
CA TYR A 67 -0.65 -18.09 6.18
C TYR A 67 0.09 -17.57 4.95
N ILE A 68 0.63 -16.37 4.89
CA ILE A 68 1.35 -15.95 3.72
C ILE A 68 2.82 -15.83 4.06
N SER A 69 3.54 -16.91 3.77
CA SER A 69 5.00 -16.89 3.78
C SER A 69 5.49 -17.19 2.38
N ASP A 70 6.33 -16.30 1.85
CA ASP A 70 7.02 -16.53 0.57
C ASP A 70 6.07 -16.83 -0.59
N TYR A 71 4.97 -16.08 -0.67
CA TYR A 71 3.99 -16.28 -1.74
C TYR A 71 4.34 -15.43 -2.95
N THR A 72 4.78 -16.10 -4.02
CA THR A 72 5.15 -15.42 -5.27
C THR A 72 3.96 -15.34 -6.21
N ILE A 73 3.67 -14.13 -6.70
CA ILE A 73 2.55 -13.81 -7.59
C ILE A 73 3.12 -13.15 -8.85
N SER A 74 2.62 -13.52 -10.03
CA SER A 74 2.95 -12.79 -11.25
C SER A 74 2.27 -11.42 -11.28
N ILE A 75 2.95 -10.40 -11.78
CA ILE A 75 2.35 -9.06 -11.93
C ILE A 75 1.18 -9.11 -12.92
N SER A 76 1.21 -10.02 -13.90
CA SER A 76 0.09 -10.24 -14.82
C SER A 76 -1.16 -10.75 -14.11
N ASP A 77 -1.03 -11.68 -13.13
CA ASP A 77 -2.19 -12.16 -12.37
C ASP A 77 -2.80 -11.05 -11.52
N VAL A 78 -1.96 -10.17 -10.95
CA VAL A 78 -2.44 -9.00 -10.23
C VAL A 78 -3.18 -8.05 -11.18
N PHE A 79 -2.66 -7.85 -12.39
CA PHE A 79 -3.29 -7.00 -13.40
C PHE A 79 -4.67 -7.54 -13.81
N ASP A 80 -4.81 -8.83 -14.00
CA ASP A 80 -6.06 -9.47 -14.38
C ASP A 80 -7.15 -9.36 -13.30
N CYS A 81 -6.72 -9.20 -12.03
CA CYS A 81 -7.61 -9.05 -10.87
C CYS A 81 -7.91 -7.59 -10.47
N LEU A 82 -7.41 -6.58 -11.21
CA LEU A 82 -7.53 -5.17 -10.80
C LEU A 82 -8.97 -4.70 -10.57
N ALA A 83 -9.95 -5.20 -11.32
CA ALA A 83 -11.35 -4.80 -11.14
C ALA A 83 -11.87 -5.21 -9.75
N ASP A 84 -11.53 -6.42 -9.30
CA ASP A 84 -11.97 -6.97 -8.03
C ASP A 84 -11.24 -6.33 -6.86
N THR A 85 -9.90 -6.19 -6.95
CA THR A 85 -9.11 -5.56 -5.90
C THR A 85 -9.48 -4.10 -5.70
N GLN A 86 -9.63 -3.34 -6.78
CA GLN A 86 -10.04 -1.93 -6.73
C GLN A 86 -11.45 -1.73 -6.20
N SER A 87 -12.36 -2.69 -6.45
CA SER A 87 -13.68 -2.71 -5.84
C SER A 87 -13.58 -2.95 -4.33
N ALA A 88 -12.70 -3.84 -3.88
CA ALA A 88 -12.55 -4.18 -2.47
C ALA A 88 -12.14 -2.98 -1.60
N TYR A 89 -11.27 -2.09 -2.09
CA TYR A 89 -10.91 -0.87 -1.37
C TYR A 89 -11.67 0.40 -1.84
N ALA A 90 -12.77 0.21 -2.57
CA ALA A 90 -13.67 1.29 -2.98
C ALA A 90 -12.98 2.45 -3.71
N LYS A 91 -12.06 2.15 -4.65
CA LYS A 91 -11.34 3.16 -5.44
C LYS A 91 -12.30 4.05 -6.21
N PRO A 92 -12.20 5.39 -6.11
CA PRO A 92 -13.04 6.28 -6.88
C PRO A 92 -12.82 6.13 -8.40
N THR A 93 -13.89 6.14 -9.19
CA THR A 93 -13.85 6.01 -10.65
C THR A 93 -13.13 7.17 -11.35
N THR A 94 -12.99 8.31 -10.65
CA THR A 94 -12.34 9.53 -11.14
C THR A 94 -10.84 9.59 -10.86
N THR A 95 -10.25 8.52 -10.30
CA THR A 95 -8.82 8.49 -10.00
C THR A 95 -7.95 8.60 -11.26
N PRO A 96 -6.73 9.20 -11.13
CA PRO A 96 -5.79 9.33 -12.23
C PRO A 96 -5.46 7.98 -12.90
N SER A 97 -5.01 8.03 -14.15
CA SER A 97 -4.65 6.85 -14.95
C SER A 97 -3.54 5.99 -14.33
N SER A 98 -2.70 6.56 -13.46
CA SER A 98 -1.67 5.85 -12.70
C SER A 98 -2.21 4.70 -11.83
N PHE A 99 -3.48 4.77 -11.45
CA PHE A 99 -4.14 3.68 -10.71
C PHE A 99 -4.69 2.55 -11.60
N LYS A 100 -4.43 2.60 -12.91
CA LYS A 100 -4.73 1.48 -13.81
C LYS A 100 -3.60 0.43 -13.86
N THR A 101 -2.47 0.74 -13.25
CA THR A 101 -1.35 -0.18 -13.11
C THR A 101 -1.45 -0.93 -11.78
N PRO A 102 -1.03 -2.20 -11.73
CA PRO A 102 -0.96 -2.96 -10.48
C PRO A 102 -0.09 -2.24 -9.45
N ASN A 103 -0.56 -2.20 -8.23
CA ASN A 103 0.13 -1.58 -7.11
C ASN A 103 0.28 -2.56 -5.94
N VAL A 104 1.00 -2.16 -4.91
CA VAL A 104 1.30 -3.01 -3.76
C VAL A 104 0.04 -3.47 -3.03
N LEU A 105 -1.01 -2.63 -2.94
CA LEU A 105 -2.28 -3.03 -2.32
C LEU A 105 -3.00 -4.10 -3.15
N ASP A 106 -2.99 -3.98 -4.48
CA ASP A 106 -3.57 -4.98 -5.37
C ASP A 106 -2.89 -6.34 -5.18
N ALA A 107 -1.56 -6.37 -5.12
CA ALA A 107 -0.81 -7.61 -4.88
C ALA A 107 -1.14 -8.26 -3.53
N LEU A 108 -1.31 -7.46 -2.47
CA LEU A 108 -1.73 -7.96 -1.15
C LEU A 108 -3.12 -8.59 -1.19
N LEU A 109 -4.08 -7.93 -1.84
CA LEU A 109 -5.45 -8.44 -1.96
C LEU A 109 -5.50 -9.72 -2.80
N VAL A 110 -4.74 -9.80 -3.90
CA VAL A 110 -4.61 -11.01 -4.69
C VAL A 110 -3.98 -12.14 -3.87
N ALA A 111 -2.94 -11.85 -3.07
CA ALA A 111 -2.33 -12.83 -2.19
C ALA A 111 -3.35 -13.40 -1.19
N PHE A 112 -4.17 -12.56 -0.56
CA PHE A 112 -5.25 -13.01 0.33
C PHE A 112 -6.26 -13.88 -0.41
N TRP A 113 -6.72 -13.45 -1.58
CA TRP A 113 -7.69 -14.19 -2.36
C TRP A 113 -7.18 -15.58 -2.78
N LEU A 114 -5.97 -15.65 -3.31
CA LEU A 114 -5.35 -16.92 -3.71
C LEU A 114 -5.08 -17.86 -2.51
N ASN A 115 -4.98 -17.31 -1.30
CA ASN A 115 -4.92 -18.08 -0.06
C ASN A 115 -6.30 -18.37 0.57
N GLY A 116 -7.38 -18.18 -0.18
CA GLY A 116 -8.73 -18.56 0.22
C GLY A 116 -9.48 -17.53 1.07
N THR A 117 -8.97 -16.29 1.18
CA THR A 117 -9.68 -15.20 1.84
C THR A 117 -10.56 -14.47 0.83
N ASP A 118 -11.86 -14.40 1.09
CA ASP A 118 -12.78 -13.59 0.29
C ASP A 118 -12.53 -12.09 0.55
N ILE A 119 -11.89 -11.43 -0.40
CA ILE A 119 -11.55 -10.01 -0.31
C ILE A 119 -12.76 -9.08 -0.49
N THR A 120 -13.88 -9.60 -0.95
CA THR A 120 -15.14 -8.83 -1.10
C THR A 120 -16.00 -8.89 0.15
N ASP A 121 -15.72 -9.80 1.08
CA ASP A 121 -16.39 -9.89 2.38
C ASP A 121 -15.73 -8.94 3.39
N SER A 122 -16.43 -7.86 3.72
CA SER A 122 -15.96 -6.87 4.70
C SER A 122 -15.76 -7.43 6.13
N ASN A 123 -16.24 -8.64 6.42
CA ASN A 123 -15.92 -9.35 7.66
C ASN A 123 -14.60 -10.11 7.57
N LYS A 124 -14.03 -10.26 6.38
CA LYS A 124 -12.74 -10.93 6.15
C LYS A 124 -11.63 -9.94 5.91
N VAL A 125 -11.87 -8.95 5.04
CA VAL A 125 -10.90 -7.90 4.74
C VAL A 125 -11.59 -6.55 4.87
N VAL A 126 -11.11 -5.70 5.75
CA VAL A 126 -11.54 -4.30 5.89
C VAL A 126 -10.55 -3.44 5.14
N ALA A 127 -10.88 -3.12 3.91
CA ALA A 127 -10.13 -2.20 3.07
C ALA A 127 -10.95 -0.93 2.82
N GLY A 128 -10.28 0.16 2.46
CA GLY A 128 -10.94 1.43 2.20
C GLY A 128 -10.08 2.38 1.40
N TRP A 129 -10.64 3.55 1.11
CA TRP A 129 -9.99 4.63 0.39
C TRP A 129 -10.01 5.91 1.22
N ASP A 130 -8.85 6.50 1.43
CA ASP A 130 -8.72 7.84 2.00
C ASP A 130 -8.58 8.85 0.87
N ALA A 131 -9.58 9.71 0.73
CA ALA A 131 -9.62 10.75 -0.29
C ALA A 131 -8.90 12.04 0.14
N ASN A 132 -8.75 12.24 1.45
CA ASN A 132 -8.21 13.48 2.03
C ASN A 132 -7.26 13.17 3.20
N PRO A 133 -6.13 12.50 2.95
CA PRO A 133 -5.16 12.23 4.00
C PRO A 133 -4.61 13.54 4.58
N LEU A 134 -4.26 13.51 5.85
CA LEU A 134 -3.61 14.65 6.51
C LEU A 134 -2.28 15.01 5.82
N GLU A 135 -1.60 14.00 5.30
CA GLU A 135 -0.35 14.14 4.56
C GLU A 135 -0.34 13.23 3.33
N GLY A 136 0.23 13.71 2.23
CA GLY A 136 0.45 12.93 1.02
C GLY A 136 -0.72 12.87 0.03
N ASN A 137 -0.66 11.91 -0.87
CA ASN A 137 -1.66 11.70 -1.90
C ASN A 137 -2.76 10.75 -1.42
N PRO A 138 -4.01 10.90 -1.90
CA PRO A 138 -5.08 9.95 -1.63
C PRO A 138 -4.66 8.51 -1.94
N GLY A 139 -5.20 7.55 -1.18
CA GLY A 139 -4.82 6.16 -1.40
C GLY A 139 -5.68 5.14 -0.67
N GLY A 140 -5.54 3.89 -1.08
CA GLY A 140 -6.18 2.76 -0.46
C GLY A 140 -5.35 2.18 0.70
N TYR A 141 -6.06 1.59 1.65
CA TYR A 141 -5.49 0.98 2.84
C TYR A 141 -6.23 -0.31 3.25
N ILE A 142 -5.61 -1.12 4.10
CA ILE A 142 -6.24 -2.25 4.78
C ILE A 142 -6.17 -1.99 6.29
N ASN A 143 -7.33 -1.98 6.95
CA ASN A 143 -7.45 -1.84 8.41
C ASN A 143 -7.61 -3.16 9.13
N GLY A 144 -7.99 -4.21 8.44
CA GLY A 144 -8.23 -5.49 9.06
C GLY A 144 -8.20 -6.64 8.07
N VAL A 145 -7.65 -7.76 8.56
CA VAL A 145 -7.76 -9.07 7.93
C VAL A 145 -8.14 -10.04 9.04
N TYR A 146 -9.30 -10.69 8.91
CA TYR A 146 -9.78 -11.62 9.95
C TYR A 146 -8.72 -12.69 10.29
N PRO A 147 -8.47 -12.99 11.57
CA PRO A 147 -9.15 -12.47 12.77
C PRO A 147 -8.52 -11.19 13.37
N GLN A 148 -7.58 -10.55 12.70
CA GLN A 148 -6.89 -9.37 13.24
C GLN A 148 -7.37 -8.07 12.60
N TYR A 149 -7.89 -7.21 13.42
CA TYR A 149 -8.31 -5.86 13.02
C TYR A 149 -7.43 -4.83 13.72
N ALA A 150 -7.14 -3.73 13.04
CA ALA A 150 -6.47 -2.60 13.65
C ALA A 150 -7.28 -2.15 14.87
N THR A 151 -6.63 -2.08 16.02
CA THR A 151 -7.21 -1.46 17.20
C THR A 151 -6.66 -0.05 17.28
N TYR A 152 -7.49 0.91 16.94
CA TYR A 152 -7.13 2.30 17.27
C TYR A 152 -7.16 2.42 18.77
N GLY A 153 -6.07 2.94 19.33
CA GLY A 153 -6.00 3.26 20.75
C GLY A 153 -7.17 4.13 21.16
N ASN A 154 -7.47 4.13 22.46
CA ASN A 154 -8.50 4.94 23.05
C ASN A 154 -8.51 6.34 22.38
N PRO A 155 -9.66 6.85 21.88
CA PRO A 155 -9.76 8.21 21.34
C PRO A 155 -9.36 9.27 22.39
N TYR A 156 -9.31 8.89 23.66
CA TYR A 156 -8.71 9.67 24.75
C TYR A 156 -7.34 9.05 25.05
N PRO A 157 -6.23 9.68 24.60
CA PRO A 157 -4.90 9.17 24.85
C PRO A 157 -4.64 9.07 26.37
N ASP A 158 -3.92 8.05 26.77
CA ASP A 158 -3.32 8.03 28.09
C ASP A 158 -2.32 9.18 28.19
N THR A 159 -2.16 9.74 29.38
CA THR A 159 -1.12 10.75 29.62
C THR A 159 0.06 10.13 30.36
N GLU A 160 1.26 10.40 29.88
CA GLU A 160 2.49 9.94 30.53
C GLU A 160 3.46 11.11 30.70
N THR A 161 4.04 11.24 31.90
CA THR A 161 5.04 12.29 32.18
C THR A 161 6.43 11.67 32.09
N ILE A 162 7.23 12.14 31.15
CA ILE A 162 8.57 11.64 30.90
C ILE A 162 9.54 12.83 30.96
N ASN A 163 10.51 12.78 31.87
CA ASN A 163 11.48 13.86 32.10
C ASN A 163 10.81 15.25 32.33
N GLY A 164 9.64 15.25 32.97
CA GLY A 164 8.91 16.49 33.30
C GLY A 164 8.05 17.04 32.14
N VAL A 165 8.03 16.38 30.99
CA VAL A 165 7.15 16.71 29.84
C VAL A 165 5.96 15.79 29.86
N VAL A 166 4.75 16.33 29.68
CA VAL A 166 3.51 15.57 29.61
C VAL A 166 3.24 15.23 28.14
N TYR A 167 3.05 13.95 27.85
CA TYR A 167 2.74 13.43 26.53
C TYR A 167 1.33 12.82 26.51
N ASN A 168 0.66 12.98 25.39
CA ASN A 168 -0.45 12.12 24.99
C ASN A 168 0.12 10.85 24.40
N LYS A 169 -0.22 9.70 24.97
CA LYS A 169 0.25 8.38 24.55
C LYS A 169 -0.86 7.66 23.79
N TYR A 170 -0.63 7.39 22.54
CA TYR A 170 -1.52 6.59 21.68
C TYR A 170 -0.89 5.21 21.50
N SER A 171 -1.58 4.16 21.89
CA SER A 171 -1.14 2.79 21.72
C SER A 171 -2.23 1.93 21.10
N GLY A 172 -1.84 0.95 20.33
CA GLY A 172 -2.77 0.06 19.66
C GLY A 172 -2.03 -1.01 18.87
N SER A 173 -2.72 -1.62 17.92
CA SER A 173 -2.13 -2.52 16.95
C SER A 173 -2.67 -2.20 15.59
N GLY A 174 -1.84 -2.31 14.57
CA GLY A 174 -2.23 -1.95 13.22
C GLY A 174 -1.45 -2.72 12.16
N TRP A 175 -1.93 -2.61 10.95
CA TRP A 175 -1.28 -3.15 9.78
C TRP A 175 -0.28 -2.14 9.22
N ASN A 176 0.95 -2.59 9.10
CA ASN A 176 2.07 -1.84 8.55
C ASN A 176 2.57 -2.52 7.28
N ILE A 177 3.17 -1.74 6.39
CA ILE A 177 3.70 -2.25 5.14
C ILE A 177 5.15 -1.81 4.96
N ALA A 178 5.97 -2.75 4.50
CA ALA A 178 7.32 -2.49 4.03
C ALA A 178 7.52 -3.20 2.69
N TYR A 179 8.32 -2.63 1.82
CA TYR A 179 8.66 -3.24 0.54
C TYR A 179 10.06 -2.88 0.09
N GLY A 180 10.61 -3.66 -0.81
CA GLY A 180 11.92 -3.43 -1.40
C GLY A 180 12.18 -4.35 -2.59
N SER A 181 13.21 -4.08 -3.37
CA SER A 181 13.61 -4.91 -4.51
C SER A 181 14.47 -6.11 -4.11
N ASN A 182 14.90 -6.19 -2.86
CA ASN A 182 15.64 -7.34 -2.30
C ASN A 182 15.62 -7.28 -0.77
N ALA A 183 16.08 -8.35 -0.12
CA ALA A 183 16.08 -8.51 1.33
C ALA A 183 16.79 -7.38 2.11
N SER A 184 17.79 -6.74 1.51
CA SER A 184 18.62 -5.75 2.20
C SER A 184 18.03 -4.33 2.14
N ASN A 185 17.04 -4.09 1.26
CA ASN A 185 16.46 -2.77 1.05
C ASN A 185 14.96 -2.70 1.34
N ILE A 186 14.41 -3.69 2.03
CA ILE A 186 13.03 -3.63 2.51
C ILE A 186 12.94 -2.52 3.56
N ALA A 187 12.04 -1.57 3.33
CA ALA A 187 11.82 -0.45 4.23
C ALA A 187 10.33 -0.11 4.33
N ALA A 188 9.95 0.43 5.48
CA ALA A 188 8.63 1.00 5.66
C ALA A 188 8.43 2.20 4.71
N THR A 189 7.18 2.43 4.34
CA THR A 189 6.83 3.57 3.48
C THR A 189 5.89 4.52 4.21
N GLY A 190 6.10 5.82 4.01
CA GLY A 190 5.19 6.87 4.48
C GLY A 190 4.06 7.18 3.49
N THR A 191 3.88 6.37 2.43
CA THR A 191 2.81 6.57 1.45
C THR A 191 1.86 5.38 1.41
N TYR A 192 0.62 5.61 0.95
CA TYR A 192 -0.33 4.53 0.73
C TYR A 192 0.21 3.52 -0.29
N SER A 193 -0.04 2.24 -0.03
CA SER A 193 0.41 1.14 -0.88
C SER A 193 -0.15 1.18 -2.30
N THR A 194 -1.28 1.85 -2.52
CA THR A 194 -1.82 2.11 -3.86
C THR A 194 -1.00 3.11 -4.69
N ASN A 195 -0.14 3.89 -4.03
CA ASN A 195 0.74 4.85 -4.70
C ASN A 195 2.10 4.24 -5.10
N VAL A 196 2.25 2.94 -4.90
CA VAL A 196 3.48 2.19 -5.17
C VAL A 196 3.22 1.17 -6.27
N THR A 197 3.76 1.42 -7.45
CA THR A 197 3.67 0.50 -8.59
C THR A 197 4.51 -0.76 -8.36
N LEU A 198 4.00 -1.92 -8.75
CA LEU A 198 4.75 -3.17 -8.68
C LEU A 198 5.94 -3.15 -9.65
N THR A 199 7.04 -3.75 -9.21
CA THR A 199 8.22 -4.00 -10.05
C THR A 199 8.66 -5.45 -9.88
N ASP A 200 9.29 -6.00 -10.91
CA ASP A 200 9.80 -7.38 -10.88
C ASP A 200 10.78 -7.59 -9.71
N GLY A 201 10.63 -8.71 -9.04
CA GLY A 201 11.43 -9.08 -7.87
C GLY A 201 11.08 -8.33 -6.58
N MET A 202 10.04 -7.47 -6.58
CA MET A 202 9.63 -6.75 -5.36
C MET A 202 9.23 -7.72 -4.25
N ILE A 203 9.72 -7.46 -3.06
CA ILE A 203 9.32 -8.12 -1.82
C ILE A 203 8.40 -7.19 -1.05
N ILE A 204 7.23 -7.68 -0.66
CA ILE A 204 6.21 -6.96 0.08
C ILE A 204 6.00 -7.65 1.42
N VAL A 205 6.12 -6.91 2.51
CA VAL A 205 5.85 -7.40 3.87
C VAL A 205 4.68 -6.62 4.43
N PHE A 206 3.60 -7.31 4.70
CA PHE A 206 2.41 -6.78 5.35
C PHE A 206 2.35 -7.34 6.76
N ASP A 207 2.43 -6.48 7.75
CA ASP A 207 2.71 -6.88 9.12
C ASP A 207 1.72 -6.29 10.11
N PHE A 208 1.22 -7.14 11.01
CA PHE A 208 0.40 -6.73 12.12
C PHE A 208 1.27 -6.55 13.36
N SER A 209 1.47 -5.29 13.77
CA SER A 209 2.34 -4.95 14.89
C SER A 209 1.65 -4.01 15.89
N PRO A 210 2.01 -4.10 17.17
CA PRO A 210 1.68 -3.06 18.13
C PRO A 210 2.37 -1.74 17.73
N TYR A 211 1.74 -0.62 18.09
CA TYR A 211 2.34 0.71 17.96
C TYR A 211 2.15 1.52 19.23
N CYS A 212 3.08 2.46 19.44
CA CYS A 212 3.02 3.43 20.53
C CYS A 212 3.57 4.77 20.04
N ILE A 213 2.74 5.80 20.02
CA ILE A 213 3.09 7.14 19.56
C ILE A 213 2.91 8.12 20.72
N TYR A 214 3.88 9.00 20.92
CA TYR A 214 3.85 10.04 21.93
C TYR A 214 3.81 11.42 21.31
N GLU A 215 2.81 12.21 21.65
CA GLU A 215 2.67 13.60 21.22
C GLU A 215 2.75 14.53 22.43
N VAL A 216 3.55 15.59 22.33
CA VAL A 216 3.63 16.59 23.42
C VAL A 216 2.26 17.24 23.61
N GLN A 217 1.78 17.25 24.86
CA GLN A 217 0.52 17.90 25.17
C GLN A 217 0.66 19.43 25.03
N SER A 218 -0.11 20.02 24.11
CA SER A 218 0.03 21.44 23.70
C SER A 218 -0.26 22.48 24.81
N ASN A 219 -0.72 22.03 25.98
CA ASN A 219 -1.02 22.92 27.12
C ASN A 219 0.18 23.22 27.99
N ASN A 220 1.39 22.79 27.64
CA ASN A 220 2.63 22.97 28.42
C ASN A 220 3.68 23.86 27.72
N LEU A 221 3.27 24.68 26.72
CA LEU A 221 4.12 25.72 26.10
C LEU A 221 3.72 27.11 26.60
#